data_38dc7d08b6b11c2d0bc02a6069a1fce4
#
_entry.id   38dc7d08b6b11c2d0bc02a6069a1fce4
#
_cell.length_a   1.000
_cell.length_b   1.000
_cell.length_c   1.000
_cell.angle_alpha   90.00
_cell.angle_beta   90.00
_cell.angle_gamma   90.00
#
_symmetry.space_group_name_H-M   'P 1'
#
loop_
_entity.id
_entity.type
_entity.pdbx_description
1 polymer ?
#
loop_
_entity_poly.entity_id
_entity_poly.type
_entity_poly.pdbx_seq_one_letter_code
_entity_poly.pdbx_strand_id
1 'polypeptide(L)'
;MSDNTEFRKELEERTKQINEQIESYLPEEKGHQKTIFEAMNYSVKAGGKRLRPLFMQEICRLFTGEVQPVVVPFMAAIEMIHTSSLVHDDLPCMDNDEYRRGNLTTWKKYGYDMAVLAGDKLFIYAF
;
A
#
# COMPACT_ATOMS: atom_id res chain seq x y z
N MET A 1 22.15 -4.16 23.60
CA MET A 1 22.15 -3.19 22.49
C MET A 1 22.25 -3.83 21.11
N SER A 2 22.84 -5.03 20.96
CA SER A 2 22.92 -5.76 19.67
C SER A 2 21.56 -6.24 19.11
N ASP A 3 20.67 -6.69 19.96
CA ASP A 3 19.34 -7.25 19.60
C ASP A 3 18.45 -6.27 18.79
N ASN A 4 18.50 -4.99 19.11
CA ASN A 4 17.65 -3.99 18.49
C ASN A 4 18.10 -3.63 17.05
N THR A 5 19.38 -3.80 16.74
CA THR A 5 19.94 -3.49 15.42
C THR A 5 19.65 -4.63 14.43
N GLU A 6 19.76 -5.88 14.90
CA GLU A 6 19.46 -7.07 14.10
C GLU A 6 17.96 -7.16 13.78
N PHE A 7 17.11 -6.96 14.77
CA PHE A 7 15.66 -6.89 14.58
C PHE A 7 15.25 -5.81 13.56
N ARG A 8 15.86 -4.63 13.62
CA ARG A 8 15.56 -3.55 12.67
C ARG A 8 15.94 -3.92 11.25
N LYS A 9 17.11 -4.52 11.05
CA LYS A 9 17.56 -4.99 9.73
C LYS A 9 16.61 -6.04 9.16
N GLU A 10 16.22 -7.00 9.97
CA GLU A 10 15.26 -8.04 9.55
C GLU A 10 13.90 -7.44 9.19
N LEU A 11 13.41 -6.49 9.99
CA LEU A 11 12.16 -5.80 9.72
C LEU A 11 12.22 -5.00 8.41
N GLU A 12 13.31 -4.30 8.15
CA GLU A 12 13.54 -3.56 6.90
C GLU A 12 13.56 -4.50 5.70
N GLU A 13 14.25 -5.63 5.80
CA GLU A 13 14.33 -6.62 4.73
C GLU A 13 12.96 -7.25 4.43
N ARG A 14 12.21 -7.64 5.47
CA ARG A 14 10.85 -8.15 5.32
C ARG A 14 9.91 -7.11 4.70
N THR A 15 10.01 -5.86 5.13
CA THR A 15 9.22 -4.75 4.56
C THR A 15 9.54 -4.56 3.08
N LYS A 16 10.80 -4.66 2.69
CA LYS A 16 11.21 -4.59 1.28
C LYS A 16 10.59 -5.71 0.44
N GLN A 17 10.69 -6.95 0.91
CA GLN A 17 10.08 -8.11 0.24
C GLN A 17 8.56 -7.97 0.11
N ILE A 18 7.90 -7.49 1.17
CA ILE A 18 6.45 -7.23 1.16
C ILE A 18 6.11 -6.14 0.14
N ASN A 19 6.90 -5.07 0.04
CA ASN A 19 6.70 -4.04 -0.98
C ASN A 19 6.77 -4.61 -2.39
N GLU A 20 7.79 -5.42 -2.69
CA GLU A 20 7.94 -6.07 -3.99
C GLU A 20 6.74 -6.97 -4.31
N GLN A 21 6.26 -7.73 -3.32
CA GLN A 21 5.07 -8.56 -3.47
C GLN A 21 3.80 -7.74 -3.74
N ILE A 22 3.56 -6.67 -2.97
CA ILE A 22 2.40 -5.79 -3.17
C ILE A 22 2.45 -5.13 -4.54
N GLU A 23 3.61 -4.62 -4.94
CA GLU A 23 3.80 -3.95 -6.23
C GLU A 23 3.57 -4.88 -7.42
N SER A 24 3.82 -6.18 -7.28
CA SER A 24 3.54 -7.16 -8.33
C SER A 24 2.05 -7.33 -8.65
N TYR A 25 1.17 -6.93 -7.74
CA TYR A 25 -0.29 -6.93 -7.93
C TYR A 25 -0.85 -5.61 -8.46
N LEU A 26 -0.02 -4.57 -8.60
CA LEU A 26 -0.48 -3.28 -9.12
C LEU A 26 -0.77 -3.35 -10.62
N PRO A 27 -1.78 -2.59 -11.11
CA PRO A 27 -2.11 -2.57 -12.52
C PRO A 27 -1.03 -1.89 -13.35
N GLU A 28 -0.89 -2.30 -14.60
CA GLU A 28 -0.06 -1.60 -15.57
C GLU A 28 -0.65 -0.22 -15.93
N GLU A 29 0.21 0.78 -16.01
CA GLU A 29 -0.16 2.18 -16.31
C GLU A 29 -0.34 2.39 -17.81
N LYS A 30 -1.39 1.79 -18.38
CA LYS A 30 -1.67 1.83 -19.82
C LYS A 30 -3.16 1.96 -20.15
N GLY A 31 -3.46 2.25 -21.41
CA GLY A 31 -4.82 2.34 -21.93
C GLY A 31 -5.56 3.63 -21.52
N HIS A 32 -6.86 3.63 -21.69
CA HIS A 32 -7.72 4.79 -21.41
C HIS A 32 -7.78 5.17 -19.92
N GLN A 33 -7.47 4.22 -19.01
CA GLN A 33 -7.47 4.41 -17.56
C GLN A 33 -6.08 4.70 -17.00
N LYS A 34 -5.10 5.01 -17.84
CA LYS A 34 -3.70 5.19 -17.45
C LYS A 34 -3.54 6.11 -16.24
N THR A 35 -4.16 7.28 -16.27
CA THR A 35 -4.03 8.28 -15.19
C THR A 35 -4.57 7.78 -13.84
N ILE A 36 -5.67 7.03 -13.85
CA ILE A 36 -6.21 6.41 -12.62
C ILE A 36 -5.22 5.37 -12.09
N PHE A 37 -4.65 4.53 -12.95
CA PHE A 37 -3.67 3.53 -12.55
C PHE A 37 -2.38 4.17 -12.04
N GLU A 38 -1.91 5.27 -12.67
CA GLU A 38 -0.78 6.06 -12.17
C GLU A 38 -1.05 6.62 -10.75
N ALA A 39 -2.24 7.18 -10.51
CA ALA A 39 -2.62 7.71 -9.20
C ALA A 39 -2.74 6.61 -8.13
N MET A 40 -3.31 5.44 -8.48
CA MET A 40 -3.36 4.27 -7.62
C MET A 40 -1.97 3.78 -7.24
N ASN A 41 -1.12 3.55 -8.24
CA ASN A 41 0.23 3.03 -8.05
C ASN A 41 1.09 4.01 -7.26
N TYR A 42 0.98 5.30 -7.56
CA TYR A 42 1.63 6.37 -6.79
C TYR A 42 1.26 6.29 -5.30
N SER A 43 -0.02 6.15 -4.99
CA SER A 43 -0.52 6.09 -3.61
C SER A 43 0.05 4.89 -2.85
N VAL A 44 0.10 3.72 -3.48
CA VAL A 44 0.66 2.51 -2.87
C VAL A 44 2.18 2.63 -2.73
N LYS A 45 2.89 3.11 -3.76
CA LYS A 45 4.35 3.27 -3.78
C LYS A 45 4.86 4.41 -2.90
N ALA A 46 3.99 5.30 -2.44
CA ALA A 46 4.37 6.35 -1.46
C ALA A 46 4.89 5.80 -0.13
N GLY A 47 4.87 4.48 0.04
CA GLY A 47 5.49 3.77 1.14
C GLY A 47 4.58 3.60 2.34
N GLY A 48 5.19 3.13 3.43
CA GLY A 48 4.52 2.85 4.70
C GLY A 48 5.26 1.78 5.47
N LYS A 49 4.85 1.57 6.72
CA LYS A 49 5.44 0.55 7.59
C LYS A 49 5.03 -0.88 7.21
N ARG A 50 4.03 -1.03 6.35
CA ARG A 50 3.49 -2.34 5.90
C ARG A 50 3.16 -3.30 7.06
N LEU A 51 2.71 -2.78 8.18
CA LEU A 51 2.44 -3.59 9.37
C LEU A 51 1.30 -4.59 9.15
N ARG A 52 0.24 -4.22 8.40
CA ARG A 52 -0.89 -5.11 8.13
C ARG A 52 -0.47 -6.36 7.36
N PRO A 53 0.17 -6.25 6.20
CA PRO A 53 0.67 -7.42 5.48
C PRO A 53 1.75 -8.16 6.26
N LEU A 54 2.60 -7.48 7.02
CA LEU A 54 3.60 -8.12 7.88
C LEU A 54 2.94 -9.01 8.93
N PHE A 55 1.92 -8.53 9.63
CA PHE A 55 1.18 -9.35 10.61
C PHE A 55 0.49 -10.54 9.95
N MET A 56 -0.10 -10.37 8.77
CA MET A 56 -0.68 -11.49 8.03
C MET A 56 0.36 -12.56 7.70
N GLN A 57 1.53 -12.13 7.24
CA GLN A 57 2.66 -13.02 6.94
C GLN A 57 3.13 -13.80 8.18
N GLU A 58 3.34 -13.11 9.30
CA GLU A 58 3.84 -13.72 10.53
C GLU A 58 2.80 -14.65 11.19
N ILE A 59 1.52 -14.27 11.13
CA ILE A 59 0.44 -15.16 11.62
C ILE A 59 0.35 -16.41 10.74
N CYS A 60 0.45 -16.28 9.42
CA CYS A 60 0.50 -17.45 8.52
C CYS A 60 1.65 -18.38 8.90
N ARG A 61 2.85 -17.83 9.07
CA ARG A 61 4.03 -18.59 9.48
C ARG A 61 3.86 -19.27 10.83
N LEU A 62 3.23 -18.60 11.80
CA LEU A 62 2.98 -19.14 13.13
C LEU A 62 2.11 -20.42 13.08
N PHE A 63 1.08 -20.44 12.22
CA PHE A 63 0.14 -21.55 12.15
C PHE A 63 0.58 -22.67 11.19
N THR A 64 1.35 -22.36 10.15
CA THR A 64 1.69 -23.32 9.09
C THR A 64 3.18 -23.66 9.02
N GLY A 65 4.01 -22.99 9.84
CA GLY A 65 5.47 -23.14 9.84
C GLY A 65 6.20 -22.31 8.79
N GLU A 66 5.50 -21.87 7.74
CA GLU A 66 6.07 -21.07 6.65
C GLU A 66 5.05 -20.06 6.08
N VAL A 67 5.52 -19.14 5.25
CA VAL A 67 4.62 -18.23 4.53
C VAL A 67 4.02 -18.93 3.34
N GLN A 68 2.74 -19.23 3.41
CA GLN A 68 2.03 -19.89 2.32
C GLN A 68 1.80 -18.92 1.14
N PRO A 69 2.03 -19.31 -0.13
CA PRO A 69 1.81 -18.45 -1.29
C PRO A 69 0.41 -17.84 -1.35
N VAL A 70 -0.60 -18.57 -0.84
CA VAL A 70 -1.99 -18.12 -0.82
C VAL A 70 -2.22 -16.84 0.02
N VAL A 71 -1.33 -16.53 0.98
CA VAL A 71 -1.48 -15.32 1.81
C VAL A 71 -1.08 -14.04 1.07
N VAL A 72 -0.21 -14.13 0.07
CA VAL A 72 0.38 -12.97 -0.61
C VAL A 72 -0.66 -12.06 -1.30
N PRO A 73 -1.64 -12.57 -2.08
CA PRO A 73 -2.69 -11.72 -2.63
C PRO A 73 -3.51 -11.01 -1.54
N PHE A 74 -3.78 -11.67 -0.41
CA PHE A 74 -4.49 -11.03 0.70
C PHE A 74 -3.65 -9.95 1.40
N MET A 75 -2.34 -10.12 1.46
CA MET A 75 -1.41 -9.08 1.94
C MET A 75 -1.47 -7.83 1.03
N ALA A 76 -1.49 -8.02 -0.29
CA ALA A 76 -1.64 -6.94 -1.25
C ALA A 76 -3.02 -6.27 -1.12
N ALA A 77 -4.08 -7.06 -1.03
CA ALA A 77 -5.45 -6.57 -0.90
C ALA A 77 -5.65 -5.71 0.35
N ILE A 78 -5.22 -6.17 1.52
CA ILE A 78 -5.38 -5.40 2.77
C ILE A 78 -4.62 -4.08 2.73
N GLU A 79 -3.46 -4.04 2.10
CA GLU A 79 -2.69 -2.80 1.96
C GLU A 79 -3.30 -1.85 0.93
N MET A 80 -3.92 -2.36 -0.14
CA MET A 80 -4.67 -1.55 -1.09
C MET A 80 -5.91 -0.92 -0.44
N ILE A 81 -6.66 -1.68 0.36
CA ILE A 81 -7.81 -1.17 1.13
C ILE A 81 -7.34 -0.09 2.11
N HIS A 82 -6.25 -0.32 2.83
CA HIS A 82 -5.69 0.67 3.74
C HIS A 82 -5.25 1.93 2.99
N THR A 83 -4.55 1.78 1.88
CA THR A 83 -4.11 2.92 1.05
C THR A 83 -5.30 3.71 0.51
N SER A 84 -6.35 3.05 0.05
CA SER A 84 -7.60 3.69 -0.38
C SER A 84 -8.18 4.59 0.71
N SER A 85 -8.24 4.11 1.96
CA SER A 85 -8.72 4.93 3.08
C SER A 85 -7.85 6.18 3.31
N LEU A 86 -6.52 6.05 3.20
CA LEU A 86 -5.61 7.19 3.35
C LEU A 86 -5.76 8.21 2.22
N VAL A 87 -5.96 7.75 0.98
CA VAL A 87 -6.21 8.65 -0.17
C VAL A 87 -7.48 9.47 0.05
N HIS A 88 -8.53 8.86 0.59
CA HIS A 88 -9.78 9.54 0.90
C HIS A 88 -9.67 10.44 2.14
N ASP A 89 -8.97 10.02 3.18
CA ASP A 89 -8.74 10.84 4.38
C ASP A 89 -7.98 12.14 4.04
N ASP A 90 -7.05 12.10 3.09
CA ASP A 90 -6.25 13.27 2.68
C ASP A 90 -7.04 14.30 1.87
N LEU A 91 -8.22 13.97 1.36
CA LEU A 91 -9.02 14.87 0.51
C LEU A 91 -9.36 16.19 1.21
N PRO A 92 -9.53 17.31 0.45
CA PRO A 92 -9.93 18.61 1.00
C PRO A 92 -11.22 18.59 1.82
N CYS A 93 -12.14 17.66 1.54
CA CYS A 93 -13.39 17.50 2.28
C CYS A 93 -13.24 16.67 3.57
N MET A 94 -12.06 16.08 3.80
CA MET A 94 -11.72 15.28 4.97
C MET A 94 -10.62 16.00 5.78
N ASP A 95 -9.42 15.43 5.87
CA ASP A 95 -8.31 16.01 6.63
C ASP A 95 -7.62 17.17 5.91
N ASN A 96 -7.80 17.31 4.60
CA ASN A 96 -7.20 18.32 3.74
C ASN A 96 -5.66 18.36 3.82
N ASP A 97 -5.02 17.20 3.80
CA ASP A 97 -3.58 17.07 3.87
C ASP A 97 -2.94 17.20 2.48
N GLU A 98 -1.99 18.12 2.34
CA GLU A 98 -1.23 18.29 1.09
C GLU A 98 -0.02 17.35 0.98
N TYR A 99 0.48 16.86 2.12
CA TYR A 99 1.66 16.01 2.20
C TYR A 99 1.40 14.80 3.12
N ARG A 100 1.93 13.65 2.70
CA ARG A 100 1.96 12.42 3.50
C ARG A 100 3.33 11.77 3.36
N ARG A 101 3.99 11.51 4.51
CA ARG A 101 5.33 10.88 4.54
C ARG A 101 6.38 11.59 3.68
N GLY A 102 6.30 12.93 3.59
CA GLY A 102 7.21 13.74 2.79
C GLY A 102 6.90 13.83 1.30
N ASN A 103 5.86 13.13 0.82
CA ASN A 103 5.39 13.19 -0.56
C ASN A 103 4.07 13.99 -0.65
N LEU A 104 3.80 14.57 -1.81
CA LEU A 104 2.48 15.14 -2.09
C LEU A 104 1.41 14.06 -1.95
N THR A 105 0.26 14.41 -1.36
CA THR A 105 -0.89 13.53 -1.35
C THR A 105 -1.44 13.33 -2.76
N THR A 106 -2.20 12.27 -2.97
CA THR A 106 -2.72 11.92 -4.29
C THR A 106 -3.58 13.04 -4.88
N TRP A 107 -4.44 13.66 -4.06
CA TRP A 107 -5.27 14.77 -4.54
C TRP A 107 -4.44 16.01 -4.89
N LYS A 108 -3.37 16.25 -4.15
CA LYS A 108 -2.50 17.41 -4.43
C LYS A 108 -1.71 17.23 -5.72
N LYS A 109 -1.35 16.00 -6.05
CA LYS A 109 -0.56 15.66 -7.24
C LYS A 109 -1.41 15.46 -8.49
N TYR A 110 -2.55 14.78 -8.38
CA TYR A 110 -3.37 14.36 -9.52
C TYR A 110 -4.70 15.11 -9.64
N GLY A 111 -5.10 15.89 -8.64
CA GLY A 111 -6.38 16.57 -8.56
C GLY A 111 -7.37 15.84 -7.65
N TYR A 112 -8.35 16.61 -7.18
CA TYR A 112 -9.36 16.13 -6.22
C TYR A 112 -10.21 14.99 -6.77
N ASP A 113 -10.74 15.19 -7.99
CA ASP A 113 -11.54 14.20 -8.71
C ASP A 113 -10.79 12.91 -8.96
N MET A 114 -9.55 13.02 -9.42
CA MET A 114 -8.70 11.85 -9.69
C MET A 114 -8.37 11.09 -8.41
N ALA A 115 -8.17 11.77 -7.29
CA ALA A 115 -7.92 11.12 -6.00
C ALA A 115 -9.14 10.35 -5.49
N VAL A 116 -10.36 10.91 -5.63
CA VAL A 116 -11.60 10.20 -5.31
C VAL A 116 -11.68 8.90 -6.12
N LEU A 117 -11.51 8.99 -7.44
CA LEU A 117 -11.57 7.82 -8.33
C LEU A 117 -10.47 6.80 -8.06
N ALA A 118 -9.24 7.25 -7.77
CA ALA A 118 -8.12 6.36 -7.44
C ALA A 118 -8.36 5.61 -6.12
N GLY A 119 -8.89 6.28 -5.10
CA GLY A 119 -9.26 5.65 -3.83
C GLY A 119 -10.35 4.61 -4.02
N ASP A 120 -11.44 4.94 -4.71
CA ASP A 120 -12.52 4.00 -5.03
C ASP A 120 -12.00 2.79 -5.83
N LYS A 121 -11.15 3.06 -6.83
CA LYS A 121 -10.60 2.00 -7.67
C LYS A 121 -9.67 1.07 -6.89
N LEU A 122 -8.82 1.60 -5.99
CA LEU A 122 -7.99 0.79 -5.11
C LEU A 122 -8.83 -0.14 -4.23
N PHE A 123 -9.90 0.40 -3.65
CA PHE A 123 -10.81 -0.39 -2.82
C PHE A 123 -11.43 -1.53 -3.61
N ILE A 124 -11.99 -1.25 -4.79
CA ILE A 124 -12.63 -2.27 -5.64
C ILE A 124 -11.60 -3.27 -6.19
N TYR A 125 -10.41 -2.79 -6.55
CA TYR A 125 -9.35 -3.61 -7.13
C TYR A 125 -8.78 -4.65 -6.16
N ALA A 126 -8.88 -4.39 -4.85
CA ALA A 126 -8.44 -5.31 -3.80
C ALA A 126 -9.29 -6.60 -3.73
N PHE A 127 -10.51 -6.61 -4.24
CA PHE A 127 -11.42 -7.76 -4.27
C PHE A 127 -11.36 -8.49 -5.61
#